data_690dc546b74cab2520979b1ad3c55821
#
_entry.id   690dc546b74cab2520979b1ad3c55821
#
_cell.length_a   1.000
_cell.length_b   1.000
_cell.length_c   1.000
_cell.angle_alpha   90.00
_cell.angle_beta   90.00
_cell.angle_gamma   90.00
#
_symmetry.space_group_name_H-M   'P 1'
#
loop_
_entity.id
_entity.type
_entity.pdbx_description
1 polymer ?
#
loop_
_entity_poly.entity_id
_entity_poly.type
_entity_poly.pdbx_seq_one_letter_code
_entity_poly.pdbx_strand_id
1 'polypeptide(L)'
;GWEGQPRVSPDMKAYSKFDFQKSRIAVEVQFGHASFLGTDLLKFQMASYSNLDLIDFGVYITTTKAMQKFLTNQYGHNWDGSLNFEKVEKYLPYFKSAIQVPIYVIGIDV
;
A
#
# COMPACT_ATOMS: atom_id res chain seq x y z
N GLY A 1 -2.00 20.90 1.02
CA GLY A 1 -2.69 19.72 0.48
C GLY A 1 -1.81 18.50 0.39
N TRP A 2 -2.35 17.46 -0.19
CA TRP A 2 -1.59 16.23 -0.40
C TRP A 2 -0.64 16.39 -1.57
N GLU A 3 0.56 15.87 -1.39
CA GLU A 3 1.58 15.85 -2.42
C GLU A 3 1.46 14.54 -3.22
N GLY A 4 1.26 14.64 -4.53
CA GLY A 4 1.14 13.47 -5.39
C GLY A 4 2.49 12.84 -5.71
N GLN A 5 2.59 11.52 -5.53
CA GLN A 5 3.75 10.70 -5.86
C GLN A 5 5.10 11.24 -5.32
N PRO A 6 5.20 11.63 -4.05
CA PRO A 6 6.47 12.06 -3.48
C PRO A 6 7.45 10.88 -3.38
N ARG A 7 8.72 11.15 -3.60
CA ARG A 7 9.75 10.14 -3.40
C ARG A 7 10.01 9.92 -1.92
N VAL A 8 10.31 8.68 -1.54
CA VAL A 8 10.73 8.34 -0.18
C VAL A 8 12.00 9.09 0.18
N SER A 9 12.91 9.24 -0.79
CA SER A 9 14.12 10.04 -0.69
C SER A 9 14.40 10.67 -2.05
N PRO A 10 14.96 11.89 -2.13
CA PRO A 10 15.31 12.50 -3.41
C PRO A 10 16.22 11.65 -4.27
N ASP A 11 17.05 10.82 -3.65
CA ASP A 11 18.02 9.98 -4.34
C ASP A 11 17.45 8.63 -4.76
N MET A 12 16.22 8.30 -4.35
CA MET A 12 15.63 7.01 -4.67
C MET A 12 14.98 7.01 -6.05
N LYS A 13 14.95 5.83 -6.65
CA LYS A 13 14.35 5.63 -7.97
C LYS A 13 12.84 5.89 -7.95
N ALA A 14 12.26 6.12 -9.14
CA ALA A 14 10.85 6.49 -9.27
C ALA A 14 9.88 5.48 -8.63
N TYR A 15 10.21 4.18 -8.66
CA TYR A 15 9.35 3.15 -8.06
C TYR A 15 9.26 3.22 -6.53
N SER A 16 10.11 4.04 -5.90
CA SER A 16 10.09 4.26 -4.45
C SER A 16 9.20 5.43 -4.03
N LYS A 17 8.41 5.98 -4.94
CA LYS A 17 7.46 7.06 -4.63
C LYS A 17 6.21 6.48 -3.97
N PHE A 18 5.62 7.27 -3.06
CA PHE A 18 4.25 7.04 -2.60
C PHE A 18 3.26 7.68 -3.57
N ASP A 19 2.03 7.17 -3.58
CA ASP A 19 0.98 7.78 -4.37
C ASP A 19 0.60 9.16 -3.82
N PHE A 20 0.50 9.29 -2.49
CA PHE A 20 0.21 10.56 -1.82
C PHE A 20 0.98 10.66 -0.50
N GLN A 21 1.29 11.88 -0.09
CA GLN A 21 1.91 12.14 1.22
C GLN A 21 1.48 13.50 1.74
N LYS A 22 1.18 13.55 3.05
CA LYS A 22 0.83 14.79 3.73
C LYS A 22 1.03 14.62 5.23
N SER A 23 1.62 15.62 5.89
CA SER A 23 1.70 15.70 7.35
C SER A 23 2.20 14.42 8.00
N ARG A 24 3.25 13.82 7.45
CA ARG A 24 3.89 12.59 7.94
C ARG A 24 3.00 11.35 7.81
N ILE A 25 2.06 11.39 6.88
CA ILE A 25 1.21 10.27 6.49
C ILE A 25 1.48 9.96 5.03
N ALA A 26 1.81 8.73 4.71
CA ALA A 26 1.95 8.28 3.32
C ALA A 26 0.78 7.38 2.94
N VAL A 27 0.29 7.54 1.72
CA VAL A 27 -0.80 6.72 1.18
C VAL A 27 -0.31 5.98 -0.05
N GLU A 28 -0.55 4.69 -0.08
CA GLU A 28 -0.25 3.85 -1.23
C GLU A 28 -1.53 3.12 -1.64
N VAL A 29 -1.84 3.19 -2.93
CA VAL A 29 -3.00 2.50 -3.52
C VAL A 29 -2.47 1.35 -4.36
N GLN A 30 -2.92 0.12 -4.07
CA GLN A 30 -2.46 -1.05 -4.80
C GLN A 30 -3.64 -1.86 -5.31
N PHE A 31 -3.85 -1.82 -6.63
CA PHE A 31 -4.85 -2.64 -7.33
C PHE A 31 -4.19 -3.71 -8.21
N GLY A 32 -2.86 -3.78 -8.17
CA GLY A 32 -2.08 -4.69 -9.00
C GLY A 32 -1.85 -6.05 -8.36
N HIS A 33 -0.78 -6.70 -8.79
CA HIS A 33 -0.46 -8.07 -8.39
C HIS A 33 -0.09 -8.15 -6.90
N ALA A 34 -0.46 -9.28 -6.28
CA ALA A 34 -0.19 -9.52 -4.86
C ALA A 34 1.30 -9.51 -4.51
N SER A 35 2.17 -9.78 -5.49
CA SER A 35 3.62 -9.76 -5.27
C SER A 35 4.18 -8.38 -4.90
N PHE A 36 3.42 -7.31 -5.14
CA PHE A 36 3.84 -5.95 -4.77
C PHE A 36 3.70 -5.65 -3.28
N LEU A 37 2.99 -6.50 -2.52
CA LEU A 37 2.74 -6.24 -1.09
C LEU A 37 4.03 -6.02 -0.30
N GLY A 38 5.01 -6.91 -0.44
CA GLY A 38 6.26 -6.80 0.28
C GLY A 38 7.01 -5.52 -0.03
N THR A 39 7.11 -5.16 -1.30
CA THR A 39 7.78 -3.92 -1.72
C THR A 39 7.06 -2.69 -1.17
N ASP A 40 5.73 -2.68 -1.23
CA ASP A 40 4.93 -1.55 -0.72
C ASP A 40 5.13 -1.38 0.78
N LEU A 41 5.09 -2.47 1.55
CA LEU A 41 5.28 -2.42 3.01
C LEU A 41 6.69 -1.93 3.35
N LEU A 42 7.70 -2.35 2.61
CA LEU A 42 9.09 -1.91 2.82
C LEU A 42 9.25 -0.42 2.54
N LYS A 43 8.54 0.15 1.57
CA LYS A 43 8.56 1.59 1.34
C LYS A 43 8.08 2.36 2.56
N PHE A 44 6.99 1.93 3.19
CA PHE A 44 6.51 2.55 4.42
C PHE A 44 7.55 2.47 5.53
N GLN A 45 8.13 1.29 5.72
CA GLN A 45 9.13 1.09 6.78
C GLN A 45 10.36 1.96 6.56
N MET A 46 10.86 2.02 5.34
CA MET A 46 12.03 2.84 5.01
C MET A 46 11.77 4.32 5.26
N ALA A 47 10.58 4.80 4.88
CA ALA A 47 10.22 6.20 5.04
C ALA A 47 10.05 6.61 6.51
N SER A 48 9.69 5.66 7.37
CA SER A 48 9.47 5.93 8.80
C SER A 48 10.71 5.76 9.65
N TYR A 49 11.75 5.10 9.12
CA TYR A 49 12.84 4.59 9.93
C TYR A 49 14.11 5.45 9.80
N SER A 50 14.84 5.51 10.92
CA SER A 50 16.23 6.00 10.94
C SER A 50 16.39 7.41 10.34
N ASN A 51 17.30 7.54 9.37
CA ASN A 51 17.70 8.83 8.82
C ASN A 51 16.66 9.47 7.90
N LEU A 52 15.73 8.70 7.36
CA LEU A 52 14.70 9.28 6.48
C LEU A 52 13.61 9.97 7.29
N ASP A 53 13.03 9.28 8.25
CA ASP A 53 12.04 9.84 9.20
C ASP A 53 11.01 10.77 8.52
N LEU A 54 10.43 10.32 7.42
CA LEU A 54 9.51 11.13 6.62
C LEU A 54 8.04 10.96 7.04
N ILE A 55 7.70 9.79 7.60
CA ILE A 55 6.31 9.48 7.96
C ILE A 55 6.24 8.86 9.34
N ASP A 56 5.08 9.02 9.97
CA ASP A 56 4.75 8.38 11.25
C ASP A 56 3.87 7.15 11.05
N PHE A 57 3.03 7.15 10.01
CA PHE A 57 2.26 5.97 9.65
C PHE A 57 1.89 5.98 8.17
N GLY A 58 1.50 4.79 7.69
CA GLY A 58 1.06 4.59 6.33
C GLY A 58 -0.41 4.23 6.24
N VAL A 59 -1.00 4.53 5.09
CA VAL A 59 -2.35 4.10 4.72
C VAL A 59 -2.24 3.29 3.44
N TYR A 60 -2.69 2.05 3.47
CA TYR A 60 -2.61 1.13 2.35
C TYR A 60 -4.01 0.80 1.87
N ILE A 61 -4.31 1.17 0.63
CA ILE A 61 -5.65 1.07 0.05
C ILE A 61 -5.65 0.02 -1.05
N THR A 62 -6.56 -0.93 -0.96
CA THR A 62 -6.78 -1.93 -2.00
C THR A 62 -8.28 -2.28 -2.07
N THR A 63 -8.65 -3.18 -2.97
CA THR A 63 -10.06 -3.62 -3.08
C THR A 63 -10.29 -4.86 -2.23
N THR A 64 -11.53 -5.04 -1.77
CA THR A 64 -11.96 -6.30 -1.16
C THR A 64 -12.24 -7.35 -2.22
N LYS A 65 -12.27 -8.62 -1.82
CA LYS A 65 -12.71 -9.71 -2.72
C LYS A 65 -14.11 -9.46 -3.23
N ALA A 66 -15.01 -8.95 -2.38
CA ALA A 66 -16.38 -8.67 -2.78
C ALA A 66 -16.44 -7.62 -3.87
N MET A 67 -15.64 -6.55 -3.74
CA MET A 67 -15.55 -5.52 -4.77
C MET A 67 -14.99 -6.08 -6.08
N GLN A 68 -13.95 -6.92 -6.02
CA GLN A 68 -13.38 -7.54 -7.20
C GLN A 68 -14.40 -8.43 -7.91
N LYS A 69 -15.15 -9.23 -7.15
CA LYS A 69 -16.21 -10.08 -7.69
C LYS A 69 -17.30 -9.25 -8.36
N PHE A 70 -17.69 -8.15 -7.73
CA PHE A 70 -18.67 -7.21 -8.31
C PHE A 70 -18.17 -6.67 -9.65
N LEU A 71 -16.93 -6.21 -9.72
CA LEU A 71 -16.36 -5.67 -10.95
C LEU A 71 -16.21 -6.74 -12.04
N THR A 72 -15.88 -7.96 -11.69
CA THR A 72 -15.84 -9.07 -12.63
C THR A 72 -17.22 -9.32 -13.23
N ASN A 73 -18.26 -9.36 -12.39
CA ASN A 73 -19.62 -9.63 -12.83
C ASN A 73 -20.20 -8.50 -13.68
N GLN A 74 -19.89 -7.24 -13.36
CA GLN A 74 -20.44 -6.08 -14.05
C GLN A 74 -19.66 -5.70 -15.32
N TYR A 75 -18.34 -5.85 -15.30
CA TYR A 75 -17.46 -5.31 -16.33
C TYR A 75 -16.50 -6.35 -16.94
N GLY A 76 -16.53 -7.57 -16.47
CA GLY A 76 -15.66 -8.63 -16.98
C GLY A 76 -14.19 -8.47 -16.61
N HIS A 77 -13.88 -7.67 -15.61
CA HIS A 77 -12.49 -7.42 -15.21
C HIS A 77 -11.88 -8.65 -14.54
N ASN A 78 -10.67 -9.03 -14.98
CA ASN A 78 -9.95 -10.17 -14.43
C ASN A 78 -9.02 -9.72 -13.29
N TRP A 79 -9.25 -10.27 -12.10
CA TRP A 79 -8.48 -9.96 -10.90
C TRP A 79 -7.54 -11.10 -10.47
N ASP A 80 -7.28 -12.07 -11.35
CA ASP A 80 -6.41 -13.20 -11.01
C ASP A 80 -5.03 -12.71 -10.60
N GLY A 81 -4.56 -13.20 -9.45
CA GLY A 81 -3.26 -12.81 -8.91
C GLY A 81 -3.20 -11.43 -8.29
N SER A 82 -4.29 -10.66 -8.33
CA SER A 82 -4.33 -9.31 -7.76
C SER A 82 -4.34 -9.35 -6.24
N LEU A 83 -3.76 -8.29 -5.66
CA LEU A 83 -3.86 -8.05 -4.22
C LEU A 83 -5.30 -7.69 -3.87
N ASN A 84 -5.72 -8.05 -2.67
CA ASN A 84 -6.98 -7.61 -2.08
C ASN A 84 -6.83 -7.48 -0.58
N PHE A 85 -7.83 -6.86 0.05
CA PHE A 85 -7.84 -6.59 1.48
C PHE A 85 -7.66 -7.89 2.30
N GLU A 86 -8.32 -8.95 1.92
CA GLU A 86 -8.27 -10.24 2.63
C GLU A 86 -6.87 -10.86 2.56
N LYS A 87 -6.17 -10.71 1.44
CA LYS A 87 -4.77 -11.16 1.32
C LYS A 87 -3.86 -10.32 2.21
N VAL A 88 -4.07 -9.01 2.27
CA VAL A 88 -3.29 -8.13 3.16
C VAL A 88 -3.48 -8.55 4.60
N GLU A 89 -4.72 -8.75 5.05
CA GLU A 89 -5.01 -9.22 6.41
C GLU A 89 -4.31 -10.55 6.72
N LYS A 90 -4.31 -11.46 5.75
CA LYS A 90 -3.70 -12.77 5.93
C LYS A 90 -2.18 -12.70 6.08
N TYR A 91 -1.52 -11.88 5.27
CA TYR A 91 -0.06 -11.86 5.20
C TYR A 91 0.61 -10.81 6.05
N LEU A 92 -0.09 -9.72 6.40
CA LEU A 92 0.50 -8.64 7.20
C LEU A 92 1.15 -9.11 8.50
N PRO A 93 0.55 -10.05 9.27
CA PRO A 93 1.19 -10.56 10.49
C PRO A 93 2.57 -11.18 10.28
N TYR A 94 2.85 -11.71 9.09
CA TYR A 94 4.16 -12.30 8.79
C TYR A 94 5.26 -11.25 8.62
N PHE A 95 4.89 -9.99 8.42
CA PHE A 95 5.83 -8.88 8.31
C PHE A 95 6.07 -8.16 9.64
N LYS A 96 5.46 -8.62 10.73
CA LYS A 96 5.40 -7.91 12.00
C LYS A 96 6.78 -7.53 12.55
N SER A 97 7.77 -8.41 12.40
CA SER A 97 9.13 -8.13 12.90
C SER A 97 9.93 -7.21 11.98
N ALA A 98 9.58 -7.13 10.70
CA ALA A 98 10.29 -6.30 9.72
C ALA A 98 9.61 -4.93 9.55
N ILE A 99 8.30 -4.85 9.74
CA ILE A 99 7.51 -3.63 9.51
C ILE A 99 6.99 -3.15 10.86
N GLN A 100 7.62 -2.11 11.38
CA GLN A 100 7.30 -1.55 12.69
C GLN A 100 6.41 -0.31 12.59
N VAL A 101 6.42 0.37 11.45
CA VAL A 101 5.56 1.53 11.23
C VAL A 101 4.09 1.09 11.23
N PRO A 102 3.20 1.81 11.94
CA PRO A 102 1.78 1.50 11.86
C PRO A 102 1.26 1.68 10.44
N ILE A 103 0.50 0.70 9.96
CA ILE A 103 -0.11 0.75 8.64
C ILE A 103 -1.60 0.48 8.79
N TYR A 104 -2.41 1.44 8.33
CA TYR A 104 -3.87 1.31 8.29
C TYR A 104 -4.25 0.77 6.93
N VAL A 105 -4.94 -0.36 6.90
CA VAL A 105 -5.35 -1.01 5.66
C VAL A 105 -6.82 -0.71 5.41
N ILE A 106 -7.12 -0.17 4.24
CA ILE A 106 -8.47 0.18 3.83
C ILE A 106 -8.84 -0.67 2.62
N GLY A 107 -9.96 -1.40 2.75
CA GLY A 107 -10.53 -2.15 1.64
C GLY A 107 -11.69 -1.40 1.01
N ILE A 108 -11.57 -1.09 -0.28
CA ILE A 108 -12.70 -0.51 -1.03
C ILE A 108 -13.69 -1.62 -1.32
N ASP A 109 -14.89 -1.47 -0.81
CA ASP A 109 -15.92 -2.49 -0.82
C ASP A 109 -17.17 -2.05 -1.60
N VAL A 110 -18.08 -2.98 -1.80
CA VAL A 110 -19.38 -2.69 -2.44
C VAL A 110 -20.47 -2.44 -1.42
#